data_dc63fc2c617c9f536f56e9f05cd9e023
#
_entry.id   dc63fc2c617c9f536f56e9f05cd9e023
#
_cell.length_a   1.000
_cell.length_b   1.000
_cell.length_c   1.000
_cell.angle_alpha   90.00
_cell.angle_beta   90.00
_cell.angle_gamma   90.00
#
_symmetry.space_group_name_H-M   'P 1'
#
loop_
_entity.id
_entity.type
_entity.pdbx_description
1 polymer ?
#
loop_
_entity_poly.entity_id
_entity_poly.type
_entity_poly.pdbx_seq_one_letter_code
_entity_poly.pdbx_strand_id
1 'polypeptide(L)'
;HLRHLSKDAIFHPKTADAPLQLLGLLEASGLSFDSLWISGMDSQSFPSSIAINPLLPAQFQRLHKMPHCLPERELEIARRLLLGYINNSCELFFSYSSTKGEEVLQRSALLRDMPAIEVKDLIGNIAAFPDWLRQDNQTSLHEDKAPLFDQSIESISAGSALFKNQAACPFNAFAIHRLKAQPLEQPSHGLNGMDRGSILHETLFEVWDIWKSSAELQRLSEKSIANQLGISASKVLDKWAMHHPILRGRHYRMIEKDRLTKLLIEWIEEEKKRPDFIIEDLEVKKTASFGNLDISLRIDRIDRIDEKLLIIDYKSGAINPSHWDGERPKDPQLPLYVSACRPPVNG
;
A
#
# COMPACT_ATOMS: atom_id res chain seq x y z
N HIS A 1 8.11 -10.43 13.22
CA HIS A 1 8.99 -10.42 14.39
C HIS A 1 9.61 -9.02 14.59
N LEU A 2 10.29 -8.44 13.60
CA LEU A 2 10.88 -7.09 13.67
C LEU A 2 9.84 -5.99 13.99
N ARG A 3 8.61 -6.08 13.45
CA ARG A 3 7.52 -5.15 13.79
C ARG A 3 7.10 -5.23 15.26
N HIS A 4 7.12 -6.42 15.87
CA HIS A 4 6.85 -6.57 17.29
C HIS A 4 7.98 -5.98 18.12
N LEU A 5 9.22 -6.30 17.79
CA LEU A 5 10.39 -5.75 18.50
C LEU A 5 10.46 -4.22 18.42
N SER A 6 10.11 -3.61 17.27
CA SER A 6 10.11 -2.15 17.15
C SER A 6 8.92 -1.47 17.86
N LYS A 7 7.79 -2.16 18.06
CA LYS A 7 6.66 -1.66 18.83
C LYS A 7 6.91 -1.72 20.34
N ASP A 8 7.65 -2.73 20.78
CA ASP A 8 7.94 -2.99 22.18
C ASP A 8 9.22 -2.23 22.66
N ALA A 9 10.00 -1.70 21.71
CA ALA A 9 11.17 -0.88 22.03
C ALA A 9 10.73 0.51 22.49
N ILE A 10 10.87 0.75 23.79
CA ILE A 10 10.64 2.08 24.38
C ILE A 10 11.82 2.98 23.98
N PHE A 11 11.52 3.99 23.16
CA PHE A 11 12.50 5.02 22.80
C PHE A 11 12.22 6.29 23.57
N HIS A 12 13.13 6.65 24.48
CA HIS A 12 13.11 7.91 25.16
C HIS A 12 14.04 8.90 24.44
N PRO A 13 13.53 9.82 23.62
CA PRO A 13 14.35 10.88 23.07
C PRO A 13 14.89 11.74 24.22
N LYS A 14 16.16 12.14 24.16
CA LYS A 14 16.70 13.14 25.05
C LYS A 14 16.04 14.49 24.76
N THR A 15 15.02 14.83 25.53
CA THR A 15 14.38 16.15 25.49
C THR A 15 15.00 17.03 26.54
N ALA A 16 15.16 18.33 26.26
CA ALA A 16 15.50 19.31 27.26
C ALA A 16 14.36 19.41 28.30
N ASP A 17 14.68 19.80 29.51
CA ASP A 17 13.67 20.08 30.54
C ASP A 17 12.66 21.10 30.00
N ALA A 18 11.42 20.66 29.82
CA ALA A 18 10.34 21.49 29.34
C ALA A 18 9.34 21.76 30.48
N PRO A 19 8.78 22.97 30.55
CA PRO A 19 7.82 23.32 31.60
C PRO A 19 6.50 22.54 31.45
N LEU A 20 6.24 21.93 30.29
CA LEU A 20 5.06 21.12 30.01
C LEU A 20 5.47 19.66 29.84
N GLN A 21 4.84 18.77 30.60
CA GLN A 21 5.06 17.33 30.52
C GLN A 21 3.75 16.62 30.18
N LEU A 22 3.82 15.63 29.28
CA LEU A 22 2.71 14.74 28.95
C LEU A 22 3.02 13.35 29.52
N LEU A 23 2.20 12.91 30.47
CA LEU A 23 2.44 11.69 31.24
C LEU A 23 1.19 10.79 31.21
N GLY A 24 1.40 9.49 31.33
CA GLY A 24 0.31 8.56 31.64
C GLY A 24 -0.13 8.68 33.10
N LEU A 25 -1.38 8.23 33.39
CA LEU A 25 -1.93 8.32 34.76
C LEU A 25 -1.02 7.66 35.81
N LEU A 26 -0.45 6.51 35.52
CA LEU A 26 0.45 5.83 36.48
C LEU A 26 1.81 6.50 36.58
N GLU A 27 2.30 7.08 35.48
CA GLU A 27 3.60 7.78 35.44
C GLU A 27 3.57 9.08 36.23
N ALA A 28 2.45 9.80 36.21
CA ALA A 28 2.22 11.01 37.00
C ALA A 28 1.98 10.73 38.48
N SER A 29 1.74 9.47 38.87
CA SER A 29 1.46 9.12 40.25
C SER A 29 2.67 9.34 41.16
N GLY A 30 2.48 10.15 42.22
CA GLY A 30 3.52 10.46 43.19
C GLY A 30 4.42 11.63 42.81
N LEU A 31 4.20 12.24 41.64
CA LEU A 31 4.86 13.50 41.28
C LEU A 31 4.06 14.70 41.78
N SER A 32 4.74 15.83 42.02
CA SER A 32 4.12 17.09 42.38
C SER A 32 4.08 18.04 41.19
N PHE A 33 2.98 18.76 41.03
CA PHE A 33 2.75 19.67 39.91
C PHE A 33 2.22 21.01 40.42
N ASP A 34 2.66 22.12 39.84
CA ASP A 34 2.05 23.42 40.07
C ASP A 34 0.62 23.44 39.48
N SER A 35 0.48 22.97 38.27
CA SER A 35 -0.82 22.83 37.58
C SER A 35 -0.89 21.48 36.86
N LEU A 36 -1.94 20.73 37.06
CA LEU A 36 -2.15 19.42 36.47
C LEU A 36 -3.51 19.35 35.74
N TRP A 37 -3.47 18.96 34.47
CA TRP A 37 -4.67 18.71 33.68
C TRP A 37 -4.79 17.23 33.36
N ILE A 38 -5.85 16.57 33.82
CA ILE A 38 -6.12 15.17 33.58
C ILE A 38 -7.31 15.05 32.59
N SER A 39 -7.04 14.50 31.44
CA SER A 39 -8.05 14.27 30.39
C SER A 39 -8.59 12.83 30.40
N GLY A 40 -9.73 12.60 29.71
CA GLY A 40 -10.31 11.27 29.59
C GLY A 40 -11.03 10.77 30.87
N MET A 41 -11.54 11.69 31.69
CA MET A 41 -12.20 11.39 32.96
C MET A 41 -13.70 11.10 32.78
N ASP A 42 -14.03 10.27 31.80
CA ASP A 42 -15.39 9.81 31.56
C ASP A 42 -15.72 8.50 32.27
N SER A 43 -17.01 8.14 32.27
CA SER A 43 -17.55 6.97 32.96
C SER A 43 -17.08 5.62 32.41
N GLN A 44 -16.52 5.59 31.17
CA GLN A 44 -16.00 4.38 30.55
C GLN A 44 -14.49 4.21 30.76
N SER A 45 -13.79 5.32 30.91
CA SER A 45 -12.32 5.35 30.97
C SER A 45 -11.77 5.41 32.39
N PHE A 46 -12.52 6.00 33.32
CA PHE A 46 -12.09 6.14 34.73
C PHE A 46 -13.24 5.92 35.72
N PRO A 47 -13.20 4.87 36.55
CA PRO A 47 -12.18 3.81 36.66
C PRO A 47 -12.01 2.98 35.39
N SER A 48 -10.82 2.38 35.23
CA SER A 48 -10.55 1.49 34.09
C SER A 48 -11.57 0.36 34.01
N SER A 49 -11.99 0.03 32.81
CA SER A 49 -12.89 -1.11 32.58
C SER A 49 -12.20 -2.45 32.88
N ILE A 50 -12.99 -3.45 33.23
CA ILE A 50 -12.50 -4.80 33.48
C ILE A 50 -11.99 -5.40 32.15
N ALA A 51 -10.79 -5.95 32.18
CA ALA A 51 -10.18 -6.68 31.07
C ALA A 51 -9.63 -8.03 31.58
N ILE A 52 -10.47 -9.05 31.58
CA ILE A 52 -10.09 -10.41 32.00
C ILE A 52 -9.13 -11.00 30.97
N ASN A 53 -8.02 -11.59 31.41
CA ASN A 53 -7.12 -12.31 30.53
C ASN A 53 -7.80 -13.57 29.98
N PRO A 54 -8.00 -13.71 28.67
CA PRO A 54 -8.72 -14.86 28.09
C PRO A 54 -7.97 -16.20 28.22
N LEU A 55 -6.66 -16.16 28.50
CA LEU A 55 -5.84 -17.36 28.65
C LEU A 55 -5.89 -17.97 30.05
N LEU A 56 -6.53 -17.30 31.01
CA LEU A 56 -6.65 -17.77 32.38
C LEU A 56 -8.12 -17.90 32.79
N PRO A 57 -8.51 -18.93 33.55
CA PRO A 57 -9.88 -19.06 34.04
C PRO A 57 -10.31 -17.82 34.85
N ALA A 58 -11.49 -17.25 34.54
CA ALA A 58 -11.98 -16.04 35.20
C ALA A 58 -12.13 -16.19 36.73
N GLN A 59 -12.54 -17.35 37.19
CA GLN A 59 -12.66 -17.66 38.60
C GLN A 59 -11.30 -17.61 39.32
N PHE A 60 -10.26 -18.13 38.71
CA PHE A 60 -8.89 -18.09 39.21
C PHE A 60 -8.40 -16.65 39.35
N GLN A 61 -8.59 -15.83 38.31
CA GLN A 61 -8.20 -14.43 38.32
C GLN A 61 -8.88 -13.65 39.43
N ARG A 62 -10.19 -13.86 39.65
CA ARG A 62 -10.96 -13.22 40.71
C ARG A 62 -10.52 -13.67 42.11
N LEU A 63 -10.28 -14.97 42.30
CA LEU A 63 -9.80 -15.52 43.56
C LEU A 63 -8.46 -14.93 43.99
N HIS A 64 -7.53 -14.75 43.02
CA HIS A 64 -6.20 -14.19 43.25
C HIS A 64 -6.18 -12.68 43.10
N LYS A 65 -7.31 -12.01 42.93
CA LYS A 65 -7.41 -10.53 42.78
C LYS A 65 -6.41 -9.97 41.74
N MET A 66 -6.31 -10.64 40.60
CA MET A 66 -5.38 -10.23 39.54
C MET A 66 -5.73 -8.83 39.01
N PRO A 67 -4.79 -8.13 38.36
CA PRO A 67 -5.06 -6.84 37.73
C PRO A 67 -6.22 -6.93 36.72
N HIS A 68 -7.05 -5.89 36.66
CA HIS A 68 -8.16 -5.71 35.72
C HIS A 68 -9.25 -6.78 35.71
N CYS A 69 -9.36 -7.61 36.79
CA CYS A 69 -10.38 -8.67 36.88
C CYS A 69 -11.52 -8.39 37.85
N LEU A 70 -11.38 -7.39 38.72
CA LEU A 70 -12.34 -7.02 39.76
C LEU A 70 -12.70 -5.54 39.73
N PRO A 71 -13.99 -5.16 39.62
CA PRO A 71 -14.41 -3.75 39.61
C PRO A 71 -14.00 -3.01 40.87
N GLU A 72 -14.12 -3.66 42.02
CA GLU A 72 -13.79 -3.07 43.32
C GLU A 72 -12.30 -2.68 43.40
N ARG A 73 -11.44 -3.50 42.84
CA ARG A 73 -10.00 -3.23 42.77
C ARG A 73 -9.68 -2.03 41.88
N GLU A 74 -10.25 -1.97 40.69
CA GLU A 74 -10.05 -0.85 39.76
C GLU A 74 -10.61 0.45 40.34
N LEU A 75 -11.75 0.40 41.02
CA LEU A 75 -12.28 1.55 41.73
C LEU A 75 -11.37 2.03 42.87
N GLU A 76 -10.81 1.12 43.65
CA GLU A 76 -9.89 1.44 44.72
C GLU A 76 -8.60 2.09 44.22
N ILE A 77 -8.06 1.55 43.13
CA ILE A 77 -6.88 2.14 42.46
C ILE A 77 -7.20 3.55 41.95
N ALA A 78 -8.35 3.71 41.27
CA ALA A 78 -8.75 5.02 40.76
C ALA A 78 -8.95 6.04 41.88
N ARG A 79 -9.52 5.66 43.00
CA ARG A 79 -9.64 6.55 44.21
C ARG A 79 -8.29 6.95 44.77
N ARG A 80 -7.35 6.02 44.87
CA ARG A 80 -6.00 6.32 45.37
C ARG A 80 -5.25 7.27 44.44
N LEU A 81 -5.33 7.05 43.14
CA LEU A 81 -4.74 7.95 42.13
C LEU A 81 -5.35 9.34 42.23
N LEU A 82 -6.67 9.44 42.28
CA LEU A 82 -7.40 10.71 42.39
C LEU A 82 -6.97 11.49 43.62
N LEU A 83 -6.95 10.83 44.80
CA LEU A 83 -6.48 11.45 46.05
C LEU A 83 -5.01 11.87 45.96
N GLY A 84 -4.18 11.08 45.32
CA GLY A 84 -2.78 11.44 45.10
C GLY A 84 -2.64 12.72 44.27
N TYR A 85 -3.38 12.88 43.20
CA TYR A 85 -3.36 14.08 42.37
C TYR A 85 -3.89 15.32 43.10
N ILE A 86 -4.98 15.18 43.85
CA ILE A 86 -5.54 16.27 44.67
C ILE A 86 -4.53 16.76 45.68
N ASN A 87 -3.78 15.86 46.32
CA ASN A 87 -2.83 16.23 47.37
C ASN A 87 -1.51 16.76 46.83
N ASN A 88 -1.14 16.42 45.57
CA ASN A 88 0.18 16.73 45.01
C ASN A 88 0.14 17.82 43.92
N SER A 89 -0.99 18.48 43.70
CA SER A 89 -1.12 19.55 42.72
C SER A 89 -1.70 20.81 43.34
N CYS A 90 -1.15 21.99 43.00
CA CYS A 90 -1.68 23.27 43.47
C CYS A 90 -2.98 23.62 42.73
N GLU A 91 -2.99 23.41 41.42
CA GLU A 91 -4.15 23.56 40.57
C GLU A 91 -4.43 22.26 39.84
N LEU A 92 -5.69 21.80 39.84
CA LEU A 92 -6.08 20.53 39.23
C LEU A 92 -7.34 20.67 38.39
N PHE A 93 -7.21 20.32 37.13
CA PHE A 93 -8.32 20.31 36.18
C PHE A 93 -8.58 18.90 35.66
N PHE A 94 -9.86 18.54 35.58
CA PHE A 94 -10.31 17.31 34.98
C PHE A 94 -11.16 17.61 33.76
N SER A 95 -10.92 16.87 32.67
CA SER A 95 -11.72 16.98 31.47
C SER A 95 -12.16 15.62 30.95
N TYR A 96 -13.32 15.59 30.33
CA TYR A 96 -13.83 14.43 29.64
C TYR A 96 -14.51 14.85 28.33
N SER A 97 -14.57 13.94 27.37
CA SER A 97 -15.33 14.16 26.15
C SER A 97 -16.81 13.93 26.41
N SER A 98 -17.68 14.79 25.92
CA SER A 98 -19.14 14.60 26.00
C SER A 98 -19.65 13.51 25.04
N THR A 99 -18.88 13.20 24.01
CA THR A 99 -19.22 12.19 22.99
C THR A 99 -18.03 11.37 22.56
N LYS A 100 -18.26 10.14 22.12
CA LYS A 100 -17.29 9.25 21.47
C LYS A 100 -17.96 8.62 20.24
N GLY A 101 -17.70 9.19 19.08
CA GLY A 101 -18.51 8.91 17.90
C GLY A 101 -19.95 9.39 18.10
N GLU A 102 -20.92 8.50 17.98
CA GLU A 102 -22.33 8.80 18.23
C GLU A 102 -22.77 8.57 19.68
N GLU A 103 -21.91 8.01 20.53
CA GLU A 103 -22.22 7.69 21.91
C GLU A 103 -22.01 8.90 22.82
N VAL A 104 -23.00 9.19 23.67
CA VAL A 104 -22.91 10.26 24.67
C VAL A 104 -22.21 9.73 25.91
N LEU A 105 -21.12 10.35 26.29
CA LEU A 105 -20.36 10.01 27.50
C LEU A 105 -20.74 10.89 28.67
N GLN A 106 -20.63 10.33 29.87
CA GLN A 106 -20.84 11.04 31.13
C GLN A 106 -19.52 11.17 31.87
N ARG A 107 -19.39 12.19 32.70
CA ARG A 107 -18.25 12.32 33.61
C ARG A 107 -18.13 11.11 34.55
N SER A 108 -16.92 10.79 34.93
CA SER A 108 -16.65 9.76 35.93
C SER A 108 -17.47 9.98 37.21
N ALA A 109 -18.03 8.92 37.78
CA ALA A 109 -18.76 8.97 39.06
C ALA A 109 -17.87 9.45 40.22
N LEU A 110 -16.54 9.28 40.12
CA LEU A 110 -15.60 9.75 41.13
C LEU A 110 -15.45 11.30 41.17
N LEU A 111 -15.89 11.98 40.11
CA LEU A 111 -15.85 13.44 40.04
C LEU A 111 -17.21 14.09 40.31
N ARG A 112 -18.22 13.33 40.79
CA ARG A 112 -19.59 13.83 40.96
C ARG A 112 -19.66 15.10 41.81
N ASP A 113 -18.90 15.15 42.87
CA ASP A 113 -18.96 16.23 43.87
C ASP A 113 -18.04 17.42 43.50
N MET A 114 -17.34 17.35 42.40
CA MET A 114 -16.49 18.44 41.92
C MET A 114 -17.31 19.44 41.11
N PRO A 115 -17.00 20.76 41.24
CA PRO A 115 -17.66 21.77 40.45
C PRO A 115 -17.36 21.57 38.95
N ALA A 116 -18.40 21.72 38.12
CA ALA A 116 -18.25 21.71 36.68
C ALA A 116 -18.14 23.12 36.16
N ILE A 117 -17.21 23.35 35.25
CA ILE A 117 -17.04 24.60 34.50
C ILE A 117 -17.16 24.29 33.01
N GLU A 118 -17.72 25.21 32.27
CA GLU A 118 -17.76 25.12 30.81
C GLU A 118 -16.41 25.54 30.23
N VAL A 119 -15.97 24.88 29.15
CA VAL A 119 -14.72 25.21 28.47
C VAL A 119 -14.66 26.68 28.06
N LYS A 120 -15.79 27.27 27.64
CA LYS A 120 -15.91 28.68 27.29
C LYS A 120 -15.60 29.63 28.44
N ASP A 121 -15.89 29.23 29.70
CA ASP A 121 -15.62 30.04 30.89
C ASP A 121 -14.14 30.02 31.28
N LEU A 122 -13.45 28.96 30.88
CA LEU A 122 -12.00 28.79 31.15
C LEU A 122 -11.13 29.52 30.13
N ILE A 123 -11.48 29.45 28.86
CA ILE A 123 -10.63 29.94 27.76
C ILE A 123 -11.25 31.14 27.01
N GLY A 124 -12.45 31.60 27.43
CA GLY A 124 -13.17 32.64 26.74
C GLY A 124 -13.67 32.23 25.35
N ASN A 125 -14.12 33.20 24.57
CA ASN A 125 -14.52 32.97 23.17
C ASN A 125 -13.27 32.88 22.27
N ILE A 126 -12.57 31.76 22.31
CA ILE A 126 -11.56 31.46 21.31
C ILE A 126 -12.30 30.95 20.07
N ALA A 127 -12.21 31.70 18.97
CA ALA A 127 -12.72 31.23 17.68
C ALA A 127 -12.11 29.84 17.40
N ALA A 128 -12.94 28.88 16.95
CA ALA A 128 -12.44 27.57 16.56
C ALA A 128 -11.34 27.73 15.50
N PHE A 129 -10.31 26.92 15.54
CA PHE A 129 -9.19 27.00 14.59
C PHE A 129 -9.64 27.15 13.11
N PRO A 130 -10.70 26.47 12.65
CA PRO A 130 -11.26 26.69 11.32
C PRO A 130 -11.81 28.13 11.11
N ASP A 131 -12.40 28.73 12.14
CA ASP A 131 -12.95 30.08 12.04
C ASP A 131 -11.83 31.14 12.07
N TRP A 132 -10.75 30.87 12.82
CA TRP A 132 -9.55 31.68 12.78
C TRP A 132 -8.87 31.63 11.41
N LEU A 133 -8.77 30.45 10.78
CA LEU A 133 -8.25 30.30 9.43
C LEU A 133 -9.14 30.99 8.37
N ARG A 134 -10.46 31.04 8.60
CA ARG A 134 -11.40 31.74 7.69
C ARG A 134 -11.36 33.27 7.84
N GLN A 135 -10.95 33.80 8.97
CA GLN A 135 -10.79 35.23 9.19
C GLN A 135 -9.63 35.84 8.41
N ASP A 136 -8.60 35.05 8.13
CA ASP A 136 -7.49 35.45 7.25
C ASP A 136 -7.82 35.11 5.80
N ASN A 137 -8.74 35.91 5.21
CA ASN A 137 -9.28 35.71 3.86
C ASN A 137 -8.24 35.94 2.73
N GLN A 138 -6.96 35.89 2.97
CA GLN A 138 -5.94 35.96 1.92
C GLN A 138 -5.70 34.58 1.27
N THR A 139 -6.77 33.98 0.74
CA THR A 139 -6.60 32.85 -0.18
C THR A 139 -6.18 33.40 -1.54
N SER A 140 -4.93 33.22 -1.89
CA SER A 140 -4.47 33.41 -3.26
C SER A 140 -4.77 32.16 -4.07
N LEU A 141 -5.38 32.33 -5.24
CA LEU A 141 -5.51 31.24 -6.20
C LEU A 141 -4.11 30.92 -6.73
N HIS A 142 -3.52 29.85 -6.24
CA HIS A 142 -2.24 29.38 -6.75
C HIS A 142 -2.51 28.38 -7.87
N GLU A 143 -2.21 28.79 -9.12
CA GLU A 143 -2.21 27.83 -10.21
C GLU A 143 -0.99 26.91 -10.03
N ASP A 144 -1.24 25.72 -9.52
CA ASP A 144 -0.21 24.69 -9.37
C ASP A 144 0.09 24.04 -10.73
N LYS A 145 0.85 24.77 -11.54
CA LYS A 145 1.34 24.27 -12.84
C LYS A 145 2.70 23.64 -12.63
N ALA A 146 2.80 22.37 -12.96
CA ALA A 146 4.12 21.72 -13.03
C ALA A 146 5.02 22.48 -14.03
N PRO A 147 6.33 22.61 -13.76
CA PRO A 147 7.30 23.18 -14.70
C PRO A 147 7.19 22.50 -16.06
N LEU A 148 7.23 23.27 -17.13
CA LEU A 148 7.24 22.73 -18.49
C LEU A 148 8.38 21.71 -18.63
N PHE A 149 8.11 20.64 -19.37
CA PHE A 149 9.13 19.65 -19.68
C PHE A 149 10.09 20.21 -20.72
N ASP A 150 11.38 20.25 -20.36
CA ASP A 150 12.45 20.64 -21.26
C ASP A 150 13.36 19.42 -21.56
N GLN A 151 13.23 18.90 -22.76
CA GLN A 151 13.98 17.72 -23.21
C GLN A 151 15.49 17.93 -23.26
N SER A 152 15.97 19.19 -23.34
CA SER A 152 17.40 19.51 -23.31
C SER A 152 18.03 19.34 -21.93
N ILE A 153 17.20 19.39 -20.88
CA ILE A 153 17.62 19.35 -19.47
C ILE A 153 17.20 18.04 -18.80
N GLU A 154 16.03 17.51 -19.19
CA GLU A 154 15.42 16.35 -18.54
C GLU A 154 15.22 15.19 -19.52
N SER A 155 15.56 13.98 -19.11
CA SER A 155 15.18 12.75 -19.79
C SER A 155 14.07 12.03 -19.05
N ILE A 156 12.95 11.81 -19.70
CA ILE A 156 11.89 10.97 -19.16
C ILE A 156 12.07 9.56 -19.73
N SER A 157 12.63 8.68 -18.92
CA SER A 157 12.71 7.25 -19.22
C SER A 157 11.38 6.59 -18.81
N ALA A 158 10.39 6.66 -19.66
CA ALA A 158 9.08 6.07 -19.40
C ALA A 158 8.51 5.44 -20.68
N GLY A 159 7.87 4.31 -20.54
CA GLY A 159 7.12 3.64 -21.59
C GLY A 159 5.64 4.08 -21.61
N SER A 160 4.75 3.16 -21.95
CA SER A 160 3.30 3.37 -21.97
C SER A 160 2.72 3.86 -20.63
N ALA A 161 3.39 3.55 -19.51
CA ALA A 161 3.00 3.99 -18.17
C ALA A 161 2.94 5.51 -18.01
N LEU A 162 3.77 6.27 -18.75
CA LEU A 162 3.71 7.73 -18.73
C LEU A 162 2.33 8.23 -19.19
N PHE A 163 1.85 7.72 -20.31
CA PHE A 163 0.56 8.13 -20.88
C PHE A 163 -0.59 7.69 -20.00
N LYS A 164 -0.53 6.48 -19.45
CA LYS A 164 -1.53 5.96 -18.51
C LYS A 164 -1.64 6.85 -17.28
N ASN A 165 -0.50 7.22 -16.68
CA ASN A 165 -0.48 8.06 -15.49
C ASN A 165 -0.91 9.50 -15.81
N GLN A 166 -0.48 10.04 -16.96
CA GLN A 166 -0.88 11.37 -17.41
C GLN A 166 -2.38 11.47 -17.69
N ALA A 167 -2.98 10.42 -18.30
CA ALA A 167 -4.41 10.37 -18.56
C ALA A 167 -5.23 10.28 -17.27
N ALA A 168 -4.75 9.53 -16.28
CA ALA A 168 -5.42 9.35 -15.01
C ALA A 168 -5.28 10.57 -14.08
N CYS A 169 -4.07 11.11 -13.95
CA CYS A 169 -3.77 12.26 -13.11
C CYS A 169 -2.42 12.87 -13.52
N PRO A 170 -2.38 14.11 -14.06
CA PRO A 170 -1.13 14.76 -14.46
C PRO A 170 -0.12 14.91 -13.32
N PHE A 171 -0.59 15.18 -12.10
CA PHE A 171 0.27 15.24 -10.91
C PHE A 171 0.93 13.88 -10.62
N ASN A 172 0.19 12.79 -10.76
CA ASN A 172 0.74 11.45 -10.59
C ASN A 172 1.83 11.14 -11.63
N ALA A 173 1.62 11.54 -12.87
CA ALA A 173 2.63 11.41 -13.92
C ALA A 173 3.89 12.23 -13.60
N PHE A 174 3.73 13.46 -13.16
CA PHE A 174 4.83 14.32 -12.71
C PHE A 174 5.62 13.68 -11.56
N ALA A 175 4.90 13.25 -10.50
CA ALA A 175 5.51 12.66 -9.33
C ALA A 175 6.32 11.39 -9.66
N ILE A 176 5.72 10.46 -10.42
CA ILE A 176 6.36 9.17 -10.74
C ILE A 176 7.47 9.34 -11.78
N HIS A 177 7.21 10.04 -12.89
CA HIS A 177 8.12 10.03 -14.04
C HIS A 177 9.20 11.13 -14.00
N ARG A 178 8.91 12.28 -13.38
CA ARG A 178 9.89 13.38 -13.24
C ARG A 178 10.56 13.36 -11.86
N LEU A 179 9.79 13.31 -10.76
CA LEU A 179 10.34 13.28 -9.41
C LEU A 179 10.83 11.89 -8.97
N LYS A 180 10.51 10.83 -9.73
CA LYS A 180 10.85 9.43 -9.40
C LYS A 180 10.27 8.97 -8.05
N ALA A 181 9.17 9.59 -7.63
CA ALA A 181 8.46 9.20 -6.41
C ALA A 181 7.82 7.81 -6.60
N GLN A 182 8.21 6.87 -5.77
CA GLN A 182 7.63 5.53 -5.76
C GLN A 182 7.16 5.18 -4.35
N PRO A 183 6.02 4.50 -4.20
CA PRO A 183 5.60 4.02 -2.91
C PRO A 183 6.61 3.02 -2.36
N LEU A 184 6.80 3.04 -1.04
CA LEU A 184 7.65 2.06 -0.38
C LEU A 184 7.06 0.66 -0.57
N GLU A 185 7.83 -0.25 -1.13
CA GLU A 185 7.38 -1.63 -1.30
C GLU A 185 7.12 -2.28 0.05
N GLN A 186 5.92 -2.84 0.21
CA GLN A 186 5.62 -3.63 1.41
C GLN A 186 6.18 -5.05 1.23
N PRO A 187 7.00 -5.54 2.16
CA PRO A 187 7.51 -6.91 2.09
C PRO A 187 6.37 -7.92 2.04
N SER A 188 6.35 -8.79 1.05
CA SER A 188 5.41 -9.89 0.93
C SER A 188 6.06 -11.23 1.29
N HIS A 189 5.24 -12.17 1.82
CA HIS A 189 5.69 -13.52 2.13
C HIS A 189 5.72 -14.44 0.89
N GLY A 190 6.33 -14.00 -0.20
CA GLY A 190 6.38 -14.77 -1.42
C GLY A 190 6.55 -13.89 -2.65
N LEU A 191 6.34 -14.46 -3.82
CA LEU A 191 6.28 -13.70 -5.07
C LEU A 191 5.02 -12.86 -5.09
N ASN A 192 5.15 -11.57 -5.36
CA ASN A 192 4.02 -10.68 -5.56
C ASN A 192 3.41 -10.85 -6.97
N GLY A 193 2.35 -10.11 -7.27
CA GLY A 193 1.67 -10.20 -8.58
C GLY A 193 2.56 -9.77 -9.76
N MET A 194 3.44 -8.77 -9.56
CA MET A 194 4.38 -8.30 -10.59
C MET A 194 5.49 -9.34 -10.84
N ASP A 195 6.03 -9.93 -9.78
CA ASP A 195 7.05 -11.00 -9.90
C ASP A 195 6.50 -12.17 -10.72
N ARG A 196 5.27 -12.61 -10.40
CA ARG A 196 4.60 -13.70 -11.13
C ARG A 196 4.32 -13.33 -12.58
N GLY A 197 3.94 -12.09 -12.85
CA GLY A 197 3.80 -11.56 -14.20
C GLY A 197 5.11 -11.62 -14.97
N SER A 198 6.19 -11.11 -14.40
CA SER A 198 7.52 -11.11 -15.03
C SER A 198 8.05 -12.51 -15.28
N ILE A 199 7.86 -13.44 -14.35
CA ILE A 199 8.22 -14.87 -14.52
C ILE A 199 7.42 -15.49 -15.67
N LEU A 200 6.13 -15.17 -15.78
CA LEU A 200 5.28 -15.63 -16.89
C LEU A 200 5.80 -15.13 -18.24
N HIS A 201 6.08 -13.83 -18.37
CA HIS A 201 6.61 -13.23 -19.61
C HIS A 201 7.96 -13.85 -20.00
N GLU A 202 8.89 -13.97 -19.04
CA GLU A 202 10.19 -14.61 -19.32
C GLU A 202 10.04 -16.08 -19.73
N THR A 203 9.09 -16.81 -19.15
CA THR A 203 8.86 -18.21 -19.51
C THR A 203 8.24 -18.32 -20.90
N LEU A 204 7.28 -17.45 -21.25
CA LEU A 204 6.70 -17.38 -22.60
C LEU A 204 7.73 -16.99 -23.64
N PHE A 205 8.61 -16.04 -23.35
CA PHE A 205 9.73 -15.71 -24.22
C PHE A 205 10.61 -16.94 -24.52
N GLU A 206 11.06 -17.65 -23.50
CA GLU A 206 11.88 -18.87 -23.66
C GLU A 206 11.20 -19.95 -24.49
N VAL A 207 9.89 -20.11 -24.33
CA VAL A 207 9.12 -21.12 -25.04
C VAL A 207 8.94 -20.74 -26.51
N TRP A 208 8.54 -19.50 -26.76
CA TRP A 208 8.29 -19.02 -28.12
C TRP A 208 9.58 -18.82 -28.94
N ASP A 209 10.70 -18.54 -28.29
CA ASP A 209 12.00 -18.49 -28.97
C ASP A 209 12.42 -19.87 -29.52
N ILE A 210 11.92 -20.95 -28.86
CA ILE A 210 12.15 -22.33 -29.34
C ILE A 210 11.18 -22.71 -30.45
N TRP A 211 9.87 -22.49 -30.26
CA TRP A 211 8.85 -23.00 -31.17
C TRP A 211 8.63 -22.15 -32.43
N LYS A 212 8.77 -20.86 -32.35
CA LYS A 212 8.77 -19.87 -33.44
C LYS A 212 7.54 -19.85 -34.39
N SER A 213 6.68 -20.84 -34.38
CA SER A 213 5.50 -20.87 -35.25
C SER A 213 4.40 -21.84 -34.77
N SER A 214 3.18 -21.64 -35.24
CA SER A 214 2.06 -22.57 -35.05
C SER A 214 2.38 -23.95 -35.60
N ALA A 215 3.06 -24.03 -36.74
CA ALA A 215 3.43 -25.29 -37.36
C ALA A 215 4.37 -26.13 -36.50
N GLU A 216 5.33 -25.51 -35.83
CA GLU A 216 6.19 -26.21 -34.88
C GLU A 216 5.40 -26.68 -33.64
N LEU A 217 4.50 -25.83 -33.13
CA LEU A 217 3.65 -26.18 -32.00
C LEU A 217 2.71 -27.36 -32.32
N GLN A 218 2.12 -27.40 -33.50
CA GLN A 218 1.19 -28.46 -33.92
C GLN A 218 1.86 -29.83 -34.11
N ARG A 219 3.19 -29.85 -34.35
CA ARG A 219 3.97 -31.09 -34.47
C ARG A 219 4.26 -31.76 -33.15
N LEU A 220 4.13 -31.02 -32.06
CA LEU A 220 4.51 -31.51 -30.71
C LEU A 220 3.36 -32.29 -30.08
N SER A 221 3.69 -33.39 -29.43
CA SER A 221 2.74 -34.11 -28.57
C SER A 221 2.49 -33.31 -27.29
N GLU A 222 1.32 -33.48 -26.68
CA GLU A 222 0.98 -32.85 -25.38
C GLU A 222 2.06 -33.10 -24.32
N LYS A 223 2.60 -34.33 -24.29
CA LYS A 223 3.68 -34.70 -23.35
C LYS A 223 4.95 -33.89 -23.62
N SER A 224 5.29 -33.66 -24.90
CA SER A 224 6.48 -32.87 -25.27
C SER A 224 6.28 -31.40 -24.92
N ILE A 225 5.09 -30.86 -25.13
CA ILE A 225 4.71 -29.49 -24.74
C ILE A 225 4.83 -29.32 -23.23
N ALA A 226 4.19 -30.18 -22.43
CA ALA A 226 4.25 -30.10 -20.97
C ALA A 226 5.68 -30.22 -20.44
N ASN A 227 6.50 -31.08 -21.03
CA ASN A 227 7.91 -31.23 -20.65
C ASN A 227 8.71 -29.94 -20.96
N GLN A 228 8.55 -29.37 -22.16
CA GLN A 228 9.24 -28.14 -22.56
C GLN A 228 8.83 -26.96 -21.67
N LEU A 229 7.53 -26.80 -21.41
CA LEU A 229 7.03 -25.79 -20.49
C LEU A 229 7.62 -25.92 -19.08
N GLY A 230 7.68 -27.16 -18.57
CA GLY A 230 8.29 -27.46 -17.26
C GLY A 230 9.79 -27.19 -17.21
N ILE A 231 10.52 -27.40 -18.30
CA ILE A 231 11.95 -27.07 -18.41
C ILE A 231 12.15 -25.55 -18.42
N SER A 232 11.42 -24.83 -19.29
CA SER A 232 11.51 -23.38 -19.40
C SER A 232 11.10 -22.69 -18.08
N ALA A 233 10.02 -23.14 -17.45
CA ALA A 233 9.60 -22.65 -16.14
C ALA A 233 10.67 -22.88 -15.07
N SER A 234 11.33 -24.05 -15.03
CA SER A 234 12.42 -24.31 -14.09
C SER A 234 13.60 -23.38 -14.32
N LYS A 235 14.02 -23.20 -15.57
CA LYS A 235 15.14 -22.32 -15.93
C LYS A 235 14.90 -20.89 -15.46
N VAL A 236 13.70 -20.35 -15.69
CA VAL A 236 13.36 -18.99 -15.26
C VAL A 236 13.28 -18.89 -13.75
N LEU A 237 12.65 -19.84 -13.06
CA LEU A 237 12.57 -19.85 -11.60
C LEU A 237 13.97 -20.01 -10.94
N ASP A 238 14.89 -20.74 -11.54
CA ASP A 238 16.26 -20.85 -11.06
C ASP A 238 17.03 -19.52 -11.18
N LYS A 239 16.83 -18.79 -12.28
CA LYS A 239 17.34 -17.43 -12.46
C LYS A 239 16.79 -16.47 -11.40
N TRP A 240 15.49 -16.50 -11.16
CA TRP A 240 14.82 -15.66 -10.17
C TRP A 240 15.20 -15.99 -8.72
N ALA A 241 15.56 -17.23 -8.42
CA ALA A 241 16.03 -17.66 -7.10
C ALA A 241 17.30 -16.94 -6.63
N MET A 242 18.07 -16.33 -7.53
CA MET A 242 19.24 -15.53 -7.17
C MET A 242 18.85 -14.27 -6.41
N HIS A 243 17.72 -13.64 -6.77
CA HIS A 243 17.26 -12.39 -6.21
C HIS A 243 16.05 -12.54 -5.26
N HIS A 244 15.34 -13.67 -5.33
CA HIS A 244 14.17 -13.99 -4.50
C HIS A 244 14.44 -15.18 -3.59
N PRO A 245 14.86 -14.95 -2.33
CA PRO A 245 15.27 -16.03 -1.41
C PRO A 245 14.21 -17.12 -1.20
N ILE A 246 12.92 -16.77 -1.30
CA ILE A 246 11.80 -17.73 -1.16
C ILE A 246 11.85 -18.85 -2.20
N LEU A 247 12.35 -18.56 -3.41
CA LEU A 247 12.48 -19.55 -4.50
C LEU A 247 13.65 -20.52 -4.29
N ARG A 248 14.54 -20.27 -3.32
CA ARG A 248 15.58 -21.23 -2.92
C ARG A 248 14.99 -22.43 -2.19
N GLY A 249 13.82 -22.25 -1.58
CA GLY A 249 13.05 -23.31 -0.94
C GLY A 249 12.47 -24.28 -1.97
N ARG A 250 12.88 -25.56 -1.92
CA ARG A 250 12.48 -26.60 -2.89
C ARG A 250 10.97 -26.71 -3.05
N HIS A 251 10.22 -26.73 -1.95
CA HIS A 251 8.76 -26.89 -1.98
C HIS A 251 8.05 -25.71 -2.62
N TYR A 252 8.41 -24.48 -2.24
CA TYR A 252 7.79 -23.29 -2.79
C TYR A 252 8.06 -23.17 -4.29
N ARG A 253 9.32 -23.40 -4.72
CA ARG A 253 9.69 -23.38 -6.13
C ARG A 253 8.93 -24.45 -6.94
N MET A 254 8.73 -25.64 -6.37
CA MET A 254 7.97 -26.69 -7.03
C MET A 254 6.50 -26.31 -7.22
N ILE A 255 5.88 -25.72 -6.21
CA ILE A 255 4.50 -25.22 -6.28
C ILE A 255 4.37 -24.13 -7.37
N GLU A 256 5.27 -23.15 -7.40
CA GLU A 256 5.23 -22.10 -8.43
C GLU A 256 5.51 -22.65 -9.83
N LYS A 257 6.41 -23.63 -9.97
CA LYS A 257 6.62 -24.33 -11.23
C LYS A 257 5.36 -25.04 -11.71
N ASP A 258 4.70 -25.80 -10.85
CA ASP A 258 3.51 -26.57 -11.19
C ASP A 258 2.35 -25.62 -11.55
N ARG A 259 2.17 -24.54 -10.78
CA ARG A 259 1.18 -23.51 -11.09
C ARG A 259 1.42 -22.86 -12.46
N LEU A 260 2.65 -22.45 -12.73
CA LEU A 260 3.04 -21.80 -13.97
C LEU A 260 2.87 -22.76 -15.16
N THR A 261 3.33 -24.01 -15.01
CA THR A 261 3.20 -25.02 -16.08
C THR A 261 1.74 -25.30 -16.42
N LYS A 262 0.85 -25.43 -15.42
CA LYS A 262 -0.60 -25.62 -15.65
C LYS A 262 -1.20 -24.46 -16.41
N LEU A 263 -0.94 -23.22 -15.97
CA LEU A 263 -1.42 -22.02 -16.64
C LEU A 263 -0.96 -21.96 -18.09
N LEU A 264 0.30 -22.29 -18.34
CA LEU A 264 0.86 -22.27 -19.69
C LEU A 264 0.29 -23.38 -20.58
N ILE A 265 -0.03 -24.57 -20.04
CA ILE A 265 -0.72 -25.61 -20.80
C ILE A 265 -2.09 -25.13 -21.27
N GLU A 266 -2.89 -24.54 -20.38
CA GLU A 266 -4.20 -23.98 -20.73
C GLU A 266 -4.06 -22.88 -21.80
N TRP A 267 -3.07 -22.01 -21.66
CA TRP A 267 -2.77 -20.98 -22.65
C TRP A 267 -2.39 -21.55 -24.01
N ILE A 268 -1.55 -22.56 -24.06
CA ILE A 268 -1.10 -23.18 -25.32
C ILE A 268 -2.25 -23.89 -26.06
N GLU A 269 -3.23 -24.43 -25.34
CA GLU A 269 -4.44 -24.98 -25.97
C GLU A 269 -5.27 -23.89 -26.68
N GLU A 270 -5.29 -22.66 -26.15
CA GLU A 270 -5.90 -21.52 -26.86
C GLU A 270 -5.06 -21.08 -28.07
N GLU A 271 -3.74 -21.07 -27.95
CA GLU A 271 -2.83 -20.74 -29.05
C GLU A 271 -2.99 -21.71 -30.24
N LYS A 272 -3.21 -23.01 -29.99
CA LYS A 272 -3.47 -24.02 -31.02
C LYS A 272 -4.76 -23.79 -31.83
N LYS A 273 -5.72 -23.06 -31.28
CA LYS A 273 -7.00 -22.74 -31.95
C LYS A 273 -6.89 -21.55 -32.92
N ARG A 274 -5.79 -20.81 -32.84
CA ARG A 274 -5.55 -19.62 -33.65
C ARG A 274 -5.22 -20.00 -35.10
N PRO A 275 -5.43 -19.08 -36.09
CA PRO A 275 -4.90 -19.22 -37.41
C PRO A 275 -3.38 -19.42 -37.43
N ASP A 276 -2.85 -19.99 -38.50
CA ASP A 276 -1.42 -20.22 -38.66
C ASP A 276 -0.65 -18.90 -38.52
N PHE A 277 0.41 -18.92 -37.71
CA PHE A 277 1.25 -17.77 -37.45
C PHE A 277 2.73 -18.14 -37.45
N ILE A 278 3.56 -17.12 -37.71
CA ILE A 278 5.01 -17.17 -37.51
C ILE A 278 5.36 -16.02 -36.59
N ILE A 279 6.18 -16.29 -35.58
CA ILE A 279 6.67 -15.25 -34.67
C ILE A 279 7.70 -14.40 -35.41
N GLU A 280 7.40 -13.12 -35.53
CA GLU A 280 8.27 -12.12 -36.16
C GLU A 280 9.29 -11.59 -35.17
N ASP A 281 8.79 -11.14 -33.99
CA ASP A 281 9.62 -10.55 -32.93
C ASP A 281 9.13 -11.00 -31.55
N LEU A 282 10.08 -11.12 -30.62
CA LEU A 282 9.84 -11.36 -29.18
C LEU A 282 10.56 -10.30 -28.37
N GLU A 283 9.88 -9.75 -27.35
CA GLU A 283 10.46 -8.76 -26.40
C GLU A 283 11.18 -7.61 -27.11
N VAL A 284 10.64 -7.21 -28.25
CA VAL A 284 11.28 -6.20 -29.12
C VAL A 284 11.10 -4.79 -28.57
N LYS A 285 12.18 -4.03 -28.57
CA LYS A 285 12.14 -2.62 -28.21
C LYS A 285 11.87 -1.78 -29.47
N LYS A 286 10.84 -0.96 -29.40
CA LYS A 286 10.48 0.03 -30.43
C LYS A 286 10.49 1.41 -29.79
N THR A 287 10.96 2.41 -30.53
CA THR A 287 10.84 3.81 -30.11
C THR A 287 9.71 4.46 -30.88
N ALA A 288 8.86 5.17 -30.16
CA ALA A 288 7.78 5.97 -30.76
C ALA A 288 7.97 7.43 -30.33
N SER A 289 7.87 8.34 -31.32
CA SER A 289 8.01 9.78 -31.09
C SER A 289 6.63 10.44 -31.08
N PHE A 290 6.34 11.19 -30.05
CA PHE A 290 5.11 11.96 -29.87
C PHE A 290 5.46 13.42 -29.63
N GLY A 291 5.43 14.23 -30.71
CA GLY A 291 5.97 15.59 -30.67
C GLY A 291 7.46 15.57 -30.34
N ASN A 292 7.84 16.23 -29.26
CA ASN A 292 9.24 16.28 -28.78
C ASN A 292 9.55 15.18 -27.73
N LEU A 293 8.70 14.18 -27.58
CA LEU A 293 8.88 13.12 -26.59
C LEU A 293 9.12 11.78 -27.27
N ASP A 294 10.29 11.20 -27.06
CA ASP A 294 10.62 9.85 -27.47
C ASP A 294 10.38 8.87 -26.33
N ILE A 295 9.59 7.84 -26.57
CA ILE A 295 9.32 6.79 -25.60
C ILE A 295 9.83 5.46 -26.10
N SER A 296 10.39 4.68 -25.20
CA SER A 296 10.78 3.30 -25.46
C SER A 296 9.63 2.36 -25.07
N LEU A 297 9.17 1.59 -26.04
CA LEU A 297 8.13 0.57 -25.85
C LEU A 297 8.76 -0.80 -25.97
N ARG A 298 8.35 -1.73 -25.14
CA ARG A 298 8.76 -3.14 -25.20
C ARG A 298 7.52 -3.96 -25.50
N ILE A 299 7.51 -4.59 -26.67
CA ILE A 299 6.39 -5.41 -27.14
C ILE A 299 6.72 -6.86 -26.87
N ASP A 300 5.83 -7.57 -26.18
CA ASP A 300 6.09 -8.94 -25.73
C ASP A 300 6.25 -9.90 -26.91
N ARG A 301 5.33 -9.81 -27.89
CA ARG A 301 5.36 -10.67 -29.06
C ARG A 301 4.66 -10.03 -30.27
N ILE A 302 5.22 -10.22 -31.43
CA ILE A 302 4.63 -9.86 -32.72
C ILE A 302 4.55 -11.11 -33.57
N ASP A 303 3.34 -11.49 -33.98
CA ASP A 303 3.09 -12.58 -34.90
C ASP A 303 2.80 -12.04 -36.30
N ARG A 304 3.23 -12.78 -37.31
CA ARG A 304 2.80 -12.61 -38.69
C ARG A 304 1.73 -13.67 -39.01
N ILE A 305 0.56 -13.20 -39.41
CA ILE A 305 -0.54 -14.02 -39.92
C ILE A 305 -0.83 -13.52 -41.33
N ASP A 306 -0.52 -14.31 -42.33
CA ASP A 306 -0.52 -13.88 -43.74
C ASP A 306 0.35 -12.62 -43.93
N GLU A 307 -0.29 -11.54 -44.42
CA GLU A 307 0.40 -10.23 -44.58
C GLU A 307 0.21 -9.26 -43.42
N LYS A 308 -0.43 -9.69 -42.32
CA LYS A 308 -0.77 -8.84 -41.19
C LYS A 308 0.10 -9.15 -39.99
N LEU A 309 0.48 -8.08 -39.27
CA LEU A 309 1.12 -8.20 -37.98
C LEU A 309 0.09 -8.17 -36.86
N LEU A 310 0.19 -9.11 -35.95
CA LEU A 310 -0.60 -9.18 -34.74
C LEU A 310 0.29 -8.93 -33.53
N ILE A 311 -0.03 -7.88 -32.77
CA ILE A 311 0.69 -7.52 -31.55
C ILE A 311 0.02 -8.21 -30.37
N ILE A 312 0.80 -8.89 -29.57
CA ILE A 312 0.37 -9.61 -28.38
C ILE A 312 1.08 -9.04 -27.16
N ASP A 313 0.31 -8.74 -26.12
CA ASP A 313 0.78 -8.28 -24.82
C ASP A 313 0.15 -9.19 -23.74
N TYR A 314 0.97 -9.86 -22.97
CA TYR A 314 0.53 -10.82 -21.98
C TYR A 314 0.13 -10.12 -20.66
N LYS A 315 -1.04 -10.44 -20.16
CA LYS A 315 -1.53 -9.88 -18.90
C LYS A 315 -2.00 -10.99 -17.95
N SER A 316 -1.44 -10.99 -16.75
CA SER A 316 -1.86 -11.90 -15.68
C SER A 316 -3.07 -11.38 -14.88
N GLY A 317 -3.50 -10.14 -15.10
CA GLY A 317 -4.63 -9.50 -14.44
C GLY A 317 -5.87 -9.42 -15.31
N ALA A 318 -6.98 -8.95 -14.74
CA ALA A 318 -8.21 -8.72 -15.47
C ALA A 318 -8.04 -7.62 -16.53
N ILE A 319 -8.49 -7.89 -17.76
CA ILE A 319 -8.43 -6.97 -18.88
C ILE A 319 -9.85 -6.50 -19.20
N ASN A 320 -9.98 -5.21 -19.50
CA ASN A 320 -11.21 -4.64 -20.02
C ASN A 320 -10.92 -3.92 -21.34
N PRO A 321 -11.41 -4.44 -22.48
CA PRO A 321 -11.18 -3.84 -23.80
C PRO A 321 -11.64 -2.38 -23.91
N SER A 322 -12.68 -1.97 -23.17
CA SER A 322 -13.14 -0.58 -23.15
C SER A 322 -12.11 0.42 -22.64
N HIS A 323 -11.03 -0.04 -22.01
CA HIS A 323 -9.94 0.80 -21.56
C HIS A 323 -9.04 1.31 -22.68
N TRP A 324 -9.18 0.77 -23.89
CA TRP A 324 -8.42 1.18 -25.07
C TRP A 324 -9.10 2.31 -25.85
N ASP A 325 -10.39 2.54 -25.58
CA ASP A 325 -11.22 3.48 -26.31
C ASP A 325 -11.18 4.91 -25.73
N GLY A 326 -11.57 5.87 -26.57
CA GLY A 326 -11.74 7.28 -26.20
C GLY A 326 -10.50 8.14 -26.40
N GLU A 327 -10.66 9.45 -26.18
CA GLU A 327 -9.58 10.43 -26.33
C GLU A 327 -8.46 10.30 -25.29
N ARG A 328 -8.77 9.68 -24.14
CA ARG A 328 -7.81 9.39 -23.05
C ARG A 328 -7.94 7.95 -22.60
N PRO A 329 -7.34 7.00 -23.34
CA PRO A 329 -7.40 5.58 -22.98
C PRO A 329 -6.88 5.34 -21.55
N LYS A 330 -7.62 4.55 -20.78
CA LYS A 330 -7.18 4.13 -19.42
C LYS A 330 -6.00 3.16 -19.47
N ASP A 331 -5.89 2.40 -20.57
CA ASP A 331 -4.73 1.55 -20.83
C ASP A 331 -4.23 1.79 -22.27
N PRO A 332 -3.33 2.75 -22.47
CA PRO A 332 -2.85 3.15 -23.79
C PRO A 332 -1.78 2.20 -24.39
N GLN A 333 -1.42 1.12 -23.72
CA GLN A 333 -0.28 0.27 -24.10
C GLN A 333 -0.40 -0.30 -25.50
N LEU A 334 -1.49 -1.04 -25.80
CA LEU A 334 -1.71 -1.61 -27.14
C LEU A 334 -1.89 -0.55 -28.24
N PRO A 335 -2.68 0.53 -28.06
CA PRO A 335 -2.71 1.63 -29.02
C PRO A 335 -1.33 2.21 -29.34
N LEU A 336 -0.48 2.40 -28.34
CA LEU A 336 0.89 2.89 -28.54
C LEU A 336 1.76 1.89 -29.30
N TYR A 337 1.64 0.59 -29.03
CA TYR A 337 2.35 -0.45 -29.76
C TYR A 337 1.97 -0.46 -31.24
N VAL A 338 0.67 -0.37 -31.52
CA VAL A 338 0.19 -0.29 -32.92
C VAL A 338 0.73 0.96 -33.62
N SER A 339 0.77 2.09 -32.93
CA SER A 339 1.34 3.33 -33.47
C SER A 339 2.84 3.19 -33.76
N ALA A 340 3.60 2.55 -32.88
CA ALA A 340 5.03 2.33 -33.04
C ALA A 340 5.39 1.31 -34.14
N CYS A 341 4.47 0.41 -34.49
CA CYS A 341 4.67 -0.59 -35.54
C CYS A 341 4.17 -0.13 -36.92
N ARG A 342 3.45 0.99 -37.02
CA ARG A 342 3.06 1.55 -38.32
C ARG A 342 4.28 2.20 -38.98
N PRO A 343 4.49 2.01 -40.30
CA PRO A 343 5.49 2.79 -41.01
C PRO A 343 5.17 4.28 -40.88
N PRO A 344 6.20 5.17 -40.83
CA PRO A 344 5.95 6.59 -40.78
C PRO A 344 5.09 7.01 -41.98
N VAL A 345 3.95 7.63 -41.69
CA VAL A 345 3.13 8.24 -42.74
C VAL A 345 3.94 9.44 -43.21
N ASN A 346 4.58 9.28 -44.38
CA ASN A 346 5.20 10.40 -45.06
C ASN A 346 4.10 11.42 -45.37
N GLY A 347 4.07 12.52 -44.63
CA GLY A 347 3.22 13.67 -44.84
C GLY A 347 3.69 14.51 -46.01
#